data_49657a3fcf0cb1248f3b775b8d36b358
#
_entry.id   49657a3fcf0cb1248f3b775b8d36b358
#
_cell.length_a   1.000
_cell.length_b   1.000
_cell.length_c   1.000
_cell.angle_alpha   90.00
_cell.angle_beta   90.00
_cell.angle_gamma   90.00
#
_symmetry.space_group_name_H-M   'P 1'
#
loop_
_entity.id
_entity.type
_entity.pdbx_description
1 polymer ?
#
loop_
_entity_poly.entity_id
_entity_poly.type
_entity_poly.pdbx_seq_one_letter_code
_entity_poly.pdbx_strand_id
1 'polypeptide(L)'
;MSVETSTDAAGAGETRPLVAVLGGGRFGQALVRAAARTGEVVLWSRREQSDLPEGVRVTAELEEAAAAELILFAVPSRYAESVLSEVGAHLDGRHLLVHVSRGLIDDELQTMSHVLRRVTPCRRVGVLAGPISVDVLTNASPGAGVVGSEFPEVVDAVRGAIGGPTLRIYGNEDLRGVELAAALTGLLLLSMGFAQRVGFGPATIGAVGTRGVAEARRIGRALGAKPATFAGLACFGDLLAAASGSDRPEIELGRALAEGMTPKAAMLKAGGNIEGVEVARRVSEFGDRRGIRTPLADVIAEMVKGELTAADGVRKLMARDVGRE
;
A
#
# COMPACT_ATOMS: atom_id res chain seq x y z
N MET A 1 2.16 65.13 3.31
CA MET A 1 1.30 64.02 3.76
C MET A 1 2.06 62.74 3.48
N SER A 2 2.77 62.27 4.52
CA SER A 2 3.61 61.05 4.47
C SER A 2 2.71 59.89 4.84
N VAL A 3 2.65 58.89 3.98
CA VAL A 3 1.96 57.63 4.25
C VAL A 3 2.95 56.71 4.95
N GLU A 4 2.73 56.51 6.25
CA GLU A 4 3.43 55.48 7.04
C GLU A 4 2.96 54.11 6.59
N THR A 5 3.89 53.33 6.01
CA THR A 5 3.70 51.91 5.78
C THR A 5 3.92 51.18 7.13
N SER A 6 2.84 50.74 7.69
CA SER A 6 2.84 49.84 8.85
C SER A 6 3.30 48.44 8.38
N THR A 7 4.55 48.11 8.73
CA THR A 7 5.07 46.75 8.72
C THR A 7 4.86 46.17 10.12
N ASP A 8 3.71 45.50 10.31
CA ASP A 8 3.52 44.63 11.45
C ASP A 8 2.66 43.43 11.04
N ALA A 9 3.32 42.33 10.85
CA ALA A 9 2.80 40.99 11.08
C ALA A 9 3.99 40.01 11.05
N ALA A 10 4.79 40.07 12.12
CA ALA A 10 5.59 38.90 12.48
C ALA A 10 4.62 37.76 12.82
N GLY A 11 4.46 36.84 11.90
CA GLY A 11 3.63 35.66 12.07
C GLY A 11 4.07 34.90 13.31
N ALA A 12 3.13 34.68 14.23
CA ALA A 12 3.25 33.69 15.28
C ALA A 12 3.76 32.40 14.63
N GLY A 13 4.89 31.88 15.11
CA GLY A 13 5.50 30.66 14.57
C GLY A 13 4.49 29.52 14.66
N GLU A 14 3.89 29.18 13.54
CA GLU A 14 3.12 27.95 13.40
C GLU A 14 4.08 26.82 13.72
N THR A 15 3.89 26.19 14.88
CA THR A 15 4.63 24.98 15.22
C THR A 15 4.33 23.94 14.16
N ARG A 16 5.36 23.57 13.41
CA ARG A 16 5.23 22.55 12.36
C ARG A 16 4.73 21.24 12.98
N PRO A 17 3.75 20.57 12.38
CA PRO A 17 3.22 19.33 12.94
C PRO A 17 4.32 18.27 13.00
N LEU A 18 4.41 17.57 14.12
CA LEU A 18 5.28 16.42 14.29
C LEU A 18 4.61 15.19 13.66
N VAL A 19 5.32 14.52 12.76
CA VAL A 19 4.89 13.29 12.10
C VAL A 19 5.85 12.17 12.47
N ALA A 20 5.34 11.01 12.89
CA ALA A 20 6.18 9.83 13.06
C ALA A 20 6.00 8.87 11.87
N VAL A 21 7.10 8.27 11.44
CA VAL A 21 7.11 7.15 10.48
C VAL A 21 7.70 5.93 11.17
N LEU A 22 6.91 4.87 11.31
CA LEU A 22 7.38 3.60 11.86
C LEU A 22 7.81 2.68 10.72
N GLY A 23 9.13 2.47 10.58
CA GLY A 23 9.73 1.60 9.58
C GLY A 23 10.67 2.28 8.62
N GLY A 24 11.98 2.00 8.74
CA GLY A 24 13.08 2.56 7.92
C GLY A 24 13.34 1.85 6.59
N GLY A 25 12.32 1.17 6.01
CA GLY A 25 12.42 0.60 4.66
C GLY A 25 12.34 1.66 3.55
N ARG A 26 12.60 1.27 2.28
CA ARG A 26 12.58 2.20 1.13
C ARG A 26 11.34 3.09 1.09
N PHE A 27 10.15 2.53 1.31
CA PHE A 27 8.91 3.30 1.28
C PHE A 27 8.77 4.21 2.52
N GLY A 28 9.15 3.72 3.72
CA GLY A 28 9.16 4.55 4.93
C GLY A 28 10.10 5.74 4.82
N GLN A 29 11.32 5.56 4.30
CA GLN A 29 12.24 6.67 4.02
C GLN A 29 11.67 7.65 3.00
N ALA A 30 10.92 7.18 1.99
CA ALA A 30 10.27 8.05 1.03
C ALA A 30 9.14 8.88 1.69
N LEU A 31 8.37 8.29 2.60
CA LEU A 31 7.39 9.02 3.43
C LEU A 31 8.05 10.08 4.31
N VAL A 32 9.18 9.74 4.94
CA VAL A 32 9.99 10.69 5.73
C VAL A 32 10.40 11.88 4.86
N ARG A 33 10.93 11.65 3.65
CA ARG A 33 11.33 12.72 2.73
C ARG A 33 10.15 13.59 2.30
N ALA A 34 8.98 12.99 2.10
CA ALA A 34 7.78 13.75 1.77
C ALA A 34 7.31 14.59 2.96
N ALA A 35 7.24 14.02 4.16
CA ALA A 35 6.77 14.70 5.38
C ALA A 35 7.76 15.79 5.86
N ALA A 36 9.05 15.61 5.69
CA ALA A 36 10.07 16.59 6.06
C ALA A 36 9.96 17.94 5.30
N ARG A 37 9.18 17.97 4.20
CA ARG A 37 8.90 19.22 3.46
C ARG A 37 7.89 20.10 4.19
N THR A 38 7.08 19.52 5.06
CA THR A 38 5.94 20.21 5.70
C THR A 38 6.10 20.37 7.20
N GLY A 39 6.86 19.49 7.87
CA GLY A 39 6.98 19.50 9.31
C GLY A 39 8.19 18.79 9.86
N GLU A 40 8.22 18.62 11.18
CA GLU A 40 9.22 17.81 11.88
C GLU A 40 8.86 16.32 11.74
N VAL A 41 9.88 15.48 11.58
CA VAL A 41 9.68 14.04 11.38
C VAL A 41 10.53 13.23 12.34
N VAL A 42 9.91 12.25 12.99
CA VAL A 42 10.58 11.17 13.72
C VAL A 42 10.50 9.89 12.91
N LEU A 43 11.64 9.30 12.61
CA LEU A 43 11.71 7.99 12.00
C LEU A 43 12.10 6.95 13.05
N TRP A 44 11.18 6.05 13.35
CA TRP A 44 11.51 4.86 14.12
C TRP A 44 12.08 3.77 13.23
N SER A 45 13.28 3.29 13.57
CA SER A 45 13.93 2.21 12.83
C SER A 45 14.87 1.40 13.73
N ARG A 46 14.80 0.07 13.63
CA ARG A 46 15.74 -0.84 14.31
C ARG A 46 17.12 -0.90 13.67
N ARG A 47 17.31 -0.27 12.53
CA ARG A 47 18.57 -0.21 11.80
C ARG A 47 19.02 1.23 11.69
N GLU A 48 20.30 1.45 11.68
CA GLU A 48 20.85 2.75 11.33
C GLU A 48 20.32 3.22 9.97
N GLN A 49 20.10 4.49 9.86
CA GLN A 49 19.58 5.15 8.67
C GLN A 49 20.56 6.20 8.23
N SER A 50 20.86 6.24 6.94
CA SER A 50 21.70 7.25 6.30
C SER A 50 20.92 7.97 5.22
N ASP A 51 21.46 9.11 4.77
CA ASP A 51 20.89 9.86 3.65
C ASP A 51 19.43 10.31 3.87
N LEU A 52 19.15 10.84 5.06
CA LEU A 52 17.86 11.44 5.40
C LEU A 52 17.92 12.98 5.30
N PRO A 53 16.78 13.66 5.07
CA PRO A 53 16.71 15.12 5.09
C PRO A 53 17.16 15.71 6.43
N GLU A 54 17.67 16.93 6.39
CA GLU A 54 17.96 17.70 7.60
C GLU A 54 16.69 17.89 8.44
N GLY A 55 16.82 17.82 9.78
CA GLY A 55 15.69 17.93 10.70
C GLY A 55 14.90 16.64 10.94
N VAL A 56 15.26 15.54 10.30
CA VAL A 56 14.68 14.22 10.61
C VAL A 56 15.40 13.62 11.80
N ARG A 57 14.65 13.32 12.86
CA ARG A 57 15.16 12.59 14.02
C ARG A 57 14.95 11.08 13.85
N VAL A 58 16.02 10.31 13.99
CA VAL A 58 15.97 8.85 13.96
C VAL A 58 16.03 8.32 15.39
N THR A 59 15.16 7.37 15.71
CA THR A 59 15.13 6.73 17.02
C THR A 59 14.88 5.23 16.91
N ALA A 60 15.36 4.48 17.90
CA ALA A 60 14.98 3.09 18.12
C ALA A 60 13.86 2.95 19.17
N GLU A 61 13.51 4.04 19.86
CA GLU A 61 12.53 4.06 20.94
C GLU A 61 11.14 4.43 20.41
N LEU A 62 10.18 3.51 20.60
CA LEU A 62 8.79 3.69 20.13
C LEU A 62 8.06 4.81 20.89
N GLU A 63 8.42 5.05 22.16
CA GLU A 63 7.88 6.14 22.97
C GLU A 63 8.13 7.52 22.34
N GLU A 64 9.33 7.73 21.79
CA GLU A 64 9.65 9.00 21.11
C GLU A 64 8.82 9.20 19.83
N ALA A 65 8.58 8.10 19.08
CA ALA A 65 7.71 8.15 17.90
C ALA A 65 6.23 8.39 18.29
N ALA A 66 5.80 7.89 19.44
CA ALA A 66 4.46 8.09 19.96
C ALA A 66 4.18 9.54 20.45
N ALA A 67 5.17 10.42 20.49
CA ALA A 67 4.96 11.83 20.75
C ALA A 67 4.22 12.54 19.60
N ALA A 68 4.28 11.99 18.37
CA ALA A 68 3.60 12.54 17.20
C ALA A 68 2.11 12.20 17.18
N GLU A 69 1.26 13.16 16.81
CA GLU A 69 -0.17 12.90 16.64
C GLU A 69 -0.45 12.03 15.41
N LEU A 70 0.21 12.30 14.28
CA LEU A 70 0.10 11.48 13.07
C LEU A 70 1.24 10.45 13.00
N ILE A 71 0.88 9.18 12.96
CA ILE A 71 1.81 8.06 12.84
C ILE A 71 1.57 7.33 11.52
N LEU A 72 2.56 7.33 10.64
CA LEU A 72 2.58 6.59 9.39
C LEU A 72 3.27 5.24 9.60
N PHE A 73 2.50 4.16 9.57
CA PHE A 73 2.98 2.81 9.84
C PHE A 73 3.41 2.12 8.55
N ALA A 74 4.73 1.99 8.35
CA ALA A 74 5.37 1.42 7.17
C ALA A 74 6.16 0.13 7.47
N VAL A 75 5.74 -0.60 8.51
CA VAL A 75 6.30 -1.91 8.87
C VAL A 75 5.60 -3.00 8.05
N PRO A 76 6.33 -4.02 7.53
CA PRO A 76 5.71 -5.14 6.83
C PRO A 76 4.66 -5.87 7.69
N SER A 77 3.56 -6.31 7.06
CA SER A 77 2.38 -6.88 7.74
C SER A 77 2.70 -8.00 8.73
N ARG A 78 3.67 -8.86 8.41
CA ARG A 78 4.10 -9.97 9.28
C ARG A 78 4.70 -9.55 10.63
N TYR A 79 5.15 -8.31 10.77
CA TYR A 79 5.68 -7.75 12.01
C TYR A 79 4.74 -6.74 12.67
N ALA A 80 3.61 -6.47 12.02
CA ALA A 80 2.73 -5.37 12.41
C ALA A 80 2.20 -5.55 13.83
N GLU A 81 1.69 -6.73 14.16
CA GLU A 81 1.10 -6.99 15.47
C GLU A 81 2.08 -6.78 16.62
N SER A 82 3.32 -7.26 16.47
CA SER A 82 4.37 -7.10 17.49
C SER A 82 4.71 -5.62 17.70
N VAL A 83 4.98 -4.88 16.63
CA VAL A 83 5.36 -3.46 16.72
C VAL A 83 4.18 -2.61 17.19
N LEU A 84 2.96 -2.89 16.72
CA LEU A 84 1.76 -2.17 17.13
C LEU A 84 1.38 -2.42 18.58
N SER A 85 1.57 -3.63 19.10
CA SER A 85 1.34 -3.93 20.52
C SER A 85 2.31 -3.18 21.41
N GLU A 86 3.57 -3.05 20.97
CA GLU A 86 4.60 -2.34 21.71
C GLU A 86 4.35 -0.82 21.71
N VAL A 87 4.18 -0.21 20.51
CA VAL A 87 3.89 1.23 20.43
C VAL A 87 2.53 1.57 21.05
N GLY A 88 1.57 0.65 20.99
CA GLY A 88 0.22 0.84 21.53
C GLY A 88 0.19 1.18 23.01
N ALA A 89 1.19 0.76 23.79
CA ALA A 89 1.35 1.11 25.20
C ALA A 89 1.64 2.61 25.42
N HIS A 90 2.15 3.30 24.40
CA HIS A 90 2.48 4.73 24.43
C HIS A 90 1.44 5.59 23.70
N LEU A 91 0.42 4.97 23.10
CA LEU A 91 -0.62 5.68 22.34
C LEU A 91 -1.87 5.92 23.18
N ASP A 92 -2.65 6.92 22.76
CA ASP A 92 -3.96 7.23 23.32
C ASP A 92 -4.96 7.62 22.22
N GLY A 93 -6.17 8.08 22.59
CA GLY A 93 -7.23 8.42 21.65
C GLY A 93 -6.96 9.63 20.74
N ARG A 94 -5.92 10.43 20.99
CA ARG A 94 -5.57 11.59 20.13
C ARG A 94 -4.85 11.20 18.85
N HIS A 95 -4.22 10.03 18.83
CA HIS A 95 -3.37 9.61 17.71
C HIS A 95 -4.18 9.23 16.46
N LEU A 96 -3.63 9.60 15.31
CA LEU A 96 -4.10 9.23 13.97
C LEU A 96 -3.11 8.20 13.43
N LEU A 97 -3.58 6.97 13.22
CA LEU A 97 -2.72 5.87 12.85
C LEU A 97 -3.01 5.41 11.42
N VAL A 98 -2.09 5.65 10.50
CA VAL A 98 -2.26 5.37 9.07
C VAL A 98 -1.21 4.38 8.59
N HIS A 99 -1.63 3.25 8.06
CA HIS A 99 -0.72 2.26 7.50
C HIS A 99 -0.59 2.36 5.97
N VAL A 100 0.48 1.76 5.47
CA VAL A 100 0.76 1.63 4.03
C VAL A 100 0.90 0.17 3.59
N SER A 101 0.54 -0.78 4.47
CA SER A 101 0.63 -2.21 4.22
C SER A 101 -0.33 -2.65 3.12
N ARG A 102 0.11 -3.59 2.29
CA ARG A 102 -0.67 -4.25 1.25
C ARG A 102 -0.96 -5.72 1.59
N GLY A 103 -0.64 -6.16 2.81
CA GLY A 103 -0.89 -7.51 3.28
C GLY A 103 -2.31 -7.69 3.81
N LEU A 104 -2.78 -8.92 3.74
CA LEU A 104 -3.92 -9.40 4.49
C LEU A 104 -3.41 -10.20 5.68
N ILE A 105 -4.11 -10.16 6.80
CA ILE A 105 -3.56 -10.61 8.09
C ILE A 105 -3.74 -12.11 8.30
N ASP A 106 -4.89 -12.63 7.91
CA ASP A 106 -5.26 -14.02 8.14
C ASP A 106 -6.02 -14.64 6.96
N ASP A 107 -6.44 -15.87 7.13
CA ASP A 107 -7.16 -16.64 6.10
C ASP A 107 -8.63 -16.20 5.93
N GLU A 108 -9.17 -15.38 6.83
CA GLU A 108 -10.46 -14.69 6.66
C GLU A 108 -10.30 -13.32 5.97
N LEU A 109 -9.12 -13.03 5.42
CA LEU A 109 -8.76 -11.82 4.70
C LEU A 109 -8.99 -10.54 5.53
N GLN A 110 -8.67 -10.59 6.84
CA GLN A 110 -8.70 -9.41 7.67
C GLN A 110 -7.65 -8.40 7.23
N THR A 111 -8.03 -7.12 7.32
CA THR A 111 -7.18 -6.00 6.91
C THR A 111 -6.38 -5.43 8.09
N MET A 112 -5.36 -4.63 7.80
CA MET A 112 -4.47 -4.05 8.80
C MET A 112 -5.20 -3.16 9.81
N SER A 113 -6.23 -2.42 9.39
CA SER A 113 -7.03 -1.58 10.28
C SER A 113 -7.70 -2.37 11.42
N HIS A 114 -8.00 -3.65 11.17
CA HIS A 114 -8.50 -4.54 12.23
C HIS A 114 -7.43 -4.77 13.30
N VAL A 115 -6.17 -5.02 12.92
CA VAL A 115 -5.06 -5.18 13.86
C VAL A 115 -4.82 -3.89 14.62
N LEU A 116 -4.74 -2.74 13.91
CA LEU A 116 -4.55 -1.42 14.53
C LEU A 116 -5.55 -1.19 15.67
N ARG A 117 -6.85 -1.42 15.40
CA ARG A 117 -7.93 -1.22 16.38
C ARG A 117 -7.95 -2.26 17.51
N ARG A 118 -7.39 -3.44 17.29
CA ARG A 118 -7.35 -4.53 18.28
C ARG A 118 -6.24 -4.36 19.29
N VAL A 119 -5.06 -3.94 18.83
CA VAL A 119 -3.85 -3.92 19.67
C VAL A 119 -3.42 -2.52 20.11
N THR A 120 -4.15 -1.48 19.69
CA THR A 120 -3.90 -0.11 20.12
C THR A 120 -5.20 0.57 20.61
N PRO A 121 -5.13 1.62 21.44
CA PRO A 121 -6.30 2.40 21.82
C PRO A 121 -6.83 3.30 20.69
N CYS A 122 -6.12 3.41 19.56
CA CYS A 122 -6.45 4.30 18.45
C CYS A 122 -7.70 3.81 17.69
N ARG A 123 -8.68 4.71 17.54
CA ARG A 123 -9.89 4.46 16.72
C ARG A 123 -9.82 5.15 15.37
N ARG A 124 -9.14 6.29 15.30
CA ARG A 124 -8.94 7.09 14.11
C ARG A 124 -7.82 6.50 13.26
N VAL A 125 -8.18 5.48 12.48
CA VAL A 125 -7.24 4.74 11.65
C VAL A 125 -7.49 4.98 10.17
N GLY A 126 -6.45 4.83 9.36
CA GLY A 126 -6.52 4.95 7.91
C GLY A 126 -5.50 4.11 7.18
N VAL A 127 -5.64 4.03 5.88
CA VAL A 127 -4.69 3.44 4.94
C VAL A 127 -4.33 4.45 3.86
N LEU A 128 -3.05 4.57 3.54
CA LEU A 128 -2.57 5.29 2.37
C LEU A 128 -2.27 4.30 1.26
N ALA A 129 -2.92 4.47 0.12
CA ALA A 129 -2.81 3.56 -1.03
C ALA A 129 -2.83 4.31 -2.37
N GLY A 130 -2.68 3.59 -3.47
CA GLY A 130 -2.71 4.11 -4.84
C GLY A 130 -1.34 4.10 -5.51
N PRO A 131 -1.21 4.75 -6.68
CA PRO A 131 0.00 4.79 -7.49
C PRO A 131 1.07 5.72 -6.91
N ILE A 132 1.31 5.61 -5.61
CA ILE A 132 2.35 6.34 -4.91
C ILE A 132 3.62 5.49 -4.91
N SER A 133 4.59 5.88 -5.74
CA SER A 133 5.90 5.26 -5.76
C SER A 133 6.90 6.01 -4.87
N VAL A 134 8.05 5.38 -4.61
CA VAL A 134 9.18 6.05 -3.96
C VAL A 134 9.55 7.32 -4.71
N ASP A 135 9.61 7.27 -6.05
CA ASP A 135 9.97 8.42 -6.89
C ASP A 135 8.98 9.58 -6.77
N VAL A 136 7.67 9.30 -6.72
CA VAL A 136 6.64 10.33 -6.50
C VAL A 136 6.86 11.04 -5.15
N LEU A 137 7.18 10.28 -4.11
CA LEU A 137 7.41 10.82 -2.77
C LEU A 137 8.75 11.57 -2.65
N THR A 138 9.82 11.08 -3.29
CA THR A 138 11.17 11.64 -3.13
C THR A 138 11.45 12.77 -4.11
N ASN A 139 11.09 12.63 -5.38
CA ASN A 139 11.45 13.54 -6.46
C ASN A 139 10.39 14.62 -6.71
N ALA A 140 9.35 14.68 -5.90
CA ALA A 140 8.20 15.58 -6.07
C ALA A 140 7.59 15.53 -7.48
N SER A 141 7.65 14.35 -8.13
CA SER A 141 6.98 14.12 -9.41
C SER A 141 5.46 14.20 -9.22
N PRO A 142 4.72 14.73 -10.21
CA PRO A 142 3.26 14.76 -10.13
C PRO A 142 2.68 13.38 -9.88
N GLY A 143 1.83 13.27 -8.86
CA GLY A 143 1.22 12.02 -8.48
C GLY A 143 -0.07 12.20 -7.68
N ALA A 144 -0.75 11.09 -7.45
CA ALA A 144 -1.95 11.05 -6.64
C ALA A 144 -2.00 9.80 -5.79
N GLY A 145 -2.58 9.93 -4.58
CA GLY A 145 -2.87 8.82 -3.69
C GLY A 145 -4.25 8.94 -3.09
N VAL A 146 -4.68 7.91 -2.39
CA VAL A 146 -5.94 7.89 -1.66
C VAL A 146 -5.69 7.47 -0.21
N VAL A 147 -6.32 8.19 0.71
CA VAL A 147 -6.43 7.80 2.11
C VAL A 147 -7.83 7.23 2.33
N GLY A 148 -7.88 5.94 2.66
CA GLY A 148 -9.11 5.31 3.15
C GLY A 148 -9.23 5.54 4.65
N SER A 149 -10.30 6.18 5.09
CA SER A 149 -10.63 6.35 6.51
C SER A 149 -12.09 6.71 6.70
N GLU A 150 -12.69 6.23 7.80
CA GLU A 150 -14.02 6.65 8.24
C GLU A 150 -14.01 8.05 8.91
N PHE A 151 -12.81 8.62 9.13
CA PHE A 151 -12.57 9.86 9.84
C PHE A 151 -11.94 10.91 8.90
N PRO A 152 -12.64 12.01 8.56
CA PRO A 152 -12.12 13.04 7.67
C PRO A 152 -10.80 13.67 8.16
N GLU A 153 -10.62 13.83 9.47
CA GLU A 153 -9.41 14.39 10.08
C GLU A 153 -8.16 13.53 9.80
N VAL A 154 -8.29 12.22 9.62
CA VAL A 154 -7.19 11.34 9.20
C VAL A 154 -6.75 11.67 7.78
N VAL A 155 -7.72 11.91 6.88
CA VAL A 155 -7.44 12.29 5.49
C VAL A 155 -6.73 13.64 5.46
N ASP A 156 -7.23 14.62 6.24
CA ASP A 156 -6.67 15.97 6.28
C ASP A 156 -5.27 15.99 6.89
N ALA A 157 -5.03 15.22 7.94
CA ALA A 157 -3.70 15.08 8.55
C ALA A 157 -2.67 14.50 7.55
N VAL A 158 -3.01 13.44 6.83
CA VAL A 158 -2.11 12.87 5.81
C VAL A 158 -1.91 13.85 4.65
N ARG A 159 -2.97 14.53 4.21
CA ARG A 159 -2.88 15.57 3.17
C ARG A 159 -1.96 16.70 3.58
N GLY A 160 -2.07 17.17 4.83
CA GLY A 160 -1.19 18.19 5.39
C GLY A 160 0.26 17.74 5.53
N ALA A 161 0.47 16.47 5.89
CA ALA A 161 1.81 15.93 6.17
C ALA A 161 2.63 15.64 4.90
N ILE A 162 2.03 15.06 3.87
CA ILE A 162 2.73 14.60 2.66
C ILE A 162 2.18 15.14 1.35
N GLY A 163 0.98 15.74 1.37
CA GLY A 163 0.37 16.35 0.19
C GLY A 163 1.04 17.67 -0.19
N GLY A 164 0.73 18.14 -1.39
CA GLY A 164 1.29 19.41 -1.86
C GLY A 164 0.99 19.66 -3.34
N PRO A 165 1.67 20.65 -3.96
CA PRO A 165 1.44 21.01 -5.36
C PRO A 165 1.62 19.86 -6.35
N THR A 166 2.53 18.93 -6.02
CA THR A 166 2.87 17.79 -6.88
C THR A 166 2.19 16.49 -6.45
N LEU A 167 1.77 16.35 -5.18
CA LEU A 167 1.12 15.13 -4.67
C LEU A 167 -0.29 15.41 -4.20
N ARG A 168 -1.28 14.91 -4.92
CA ARG A 168 -2.70 15.01 -4.55
C ARG A 168 -3.12 13.84 -3.68
N ILE A 169 -3.66 14.11 -2.50
CA ILE A 169 -4.20 13.09 -1.59
C ILE A 169 -5.73 13.21 -1.56
N TYR A 170 -6.40 12.18 -2.06
CA TYR A 170 -7.86 12.05 -2.06
C TYR A 170 -8.32 11.27 -0.83
N GLY A 171 -9.50 11.58 -0.31
CA GLY A 171 -10.16 10.82 0.75
C GLY A 171 -11.13 9.78 0.19
N ASN A 172 -11.30 8.68 0.90
CA ASN A 172 -12.33 7.67 0.65
C ASN A 172 -12.81 7.09 1.99
N GLU A 173 -14.12 7.17 2.25
CA GLU A 173 -14.71 6.67 3.50
C GLU A 173 -14.77 5.13 3.59
N ASP A 174 -14.57 4.44 2.47
CA ASP A 174 -14.53 2.97 2.41
C ASP A 174 -13.13 2.47 2.80
N LEU A 175 -12.76 2.63 4.09
CA LEU A 175 -11.47 2.19 4.63
C LEU A 175 -11.17 0.75 4.22
N ARG A 176 -12.10 -0.16 4.50
CA ARG A 176 -11.93 -1.59 4.19
C ARG A 176 -11.78 -1.84 2.69
N GLY A 177 -12.55 -1.12 1.87
CA GLY A 177 -12.44 -1.22 0.41
C GLY A 177 -11.10 -0.76 -0.12
N VAL A 178 -10.54 0.34 0.42
CA VAL A 178 -9.21 0.83 0.03
C VAL A 178 -8.11 -0.14 0.44
N GLU A 179 -8.17 -0.72 1.64
CA GLU A 179 -7.23 -1.76 2.10
C GLU A 179 -7.27 -3.00 1.21
N LEU A 180 -8.47 -3.56 0.97
CA LEU A 180 -8.65 -4.72 0.10
C LEU A 180 -8.21 -4.43 -1.34
N ALA A 181 -8.55 -3.25 -1.86
CA ALA A 181 -8.13 -2.82 -3.18
C ALA A 181 -6.61 -2.78 -3.30
N ALA A 182 -5.90 -2.19 -2.33
CA ALA A 182 -4.45 -2.13 -2.31
C ALA A 182 -3.80 -3.52 -2.19
N ALA A 183 -4.32 -4.39 -1.32
CA ALA A 183 -3.81 -5.74 -1.14
C ALA A 183 -3.99 -6.60 -2.41
N LEU A 184 -5.20 -6.61 -2.98
CA LEU A 184 -5.51 -7.37 -4.18
C LEU A 184 -4.77 -6.84 -5.43
N THR A 185 -4.45 -5.55 -5.47
CA THR A 185 -3.60 -5.00 -6.53
C THR A 185 -2.21 -5.63 -6.52
N GLY A 186 -1.61 -5.91 -5.37
CA GLY A 186 -0.32 -6.62 -5.29
C GLY A 186 -0.33 -7.95 -6.04
N LEU A 187 -1.41 -8.72 -5.91
CA LEU A 187 -1.64 -9.95 -6.68
C LEU A 187 -1.76 -9.66 -8.20
N LEU A 188 -2.48 -8.59 -8.59
CA LEU A 188 -2.64 -8.24 -10.00
C LEU A 188 -1.33 -7.80 -10.65
N LEU A 189 -0.46 -7.13 -9.89
CA LEU A 189 0.87 -6.72 -10.35
C LEU A 189 1.77 -7.91 -10.69
N LEU A 190 1.69 -9.00 -9.93
CA LEU A 190 2.36 -10.27 -10.28
C LEU A 190 1.93 -10.75 -11.66
N SER A 191 0.63 -10.80 -11.92
CA SER A 191 0.09 -11.19 -13.23
C SER A 191 0.54 -10.27 -14.35
N MET A 192 0.65 -8.99 -14.07
CA MET A 192 1.08 -7.98 -15.04
C MET A 192 2.55 -8.19 -15.42
N GLY A 193 3.43 -8.37 -14.43
CA GLY A 193 4.85 -8.67 -14.67
C GLY A 193 5.03 -9.95 -15.49
N PHE A 194 4.26 -10.96 -15.17
CA PHE A 194 4.21 -12.21 -15.93
C PHE A 194 3.79 -11.97 -17.39
N ALA A 195 2.66 -11.30 -17.62
CA ALA A 195 2.14 -11.04 -18.96
C ALA A 195 3.11 -10.22 -19.83
N GLN A 196 3.77 -9.23 -19.22
CA GLN A 196 4.81 -8.44 -19.90
C GLN A 196 6.00 -9.30 -20.34
N ARG A 197 6.48 -10.20 -19.49
CA ARG A 197 7.67 -11.02 -19.78
C ARG A 197 7.40 -12.10 -20.83
N VAL A 198 6.21 -12.68 -20.83
CA VAL A 198 5.78 -13.62 -21.88
C VAL A 198 5.63 -12.93 -23.24
N GLY A 199 5.60 -11.61 -23.27
CA GLY A 199 5.47 -10.83 -24.51
C GLY A 199 4.04 -10.71 -25.00
N PHE A 200 3.05 -10.78 -24.11
CA PHE A 200 1.67 -10.52 -24.48
C PHE A 200 1.48 -9.08 -24.97
N GLY A 201 0.73 -8.94 -26.05
CA GLY A 201 0.41 -7.63 -26.62
C GLY A 201 -0.51 -6.80 -25.71
N PRO A 202 -0.65 -5.48 -25.99
CA PRO A 202 -1.45 -4.55 -25.18
C PRO A 202 -2.89 -5.01 -24.95
N ALA A 203 -3.53 -5.65 -25.93
CA ALA A 203 -4.89 -6.16 -25.80
C ALA A 203 -5.00 -7.24 -24.70
N THR A 204 -4.06 -8.18 -24.67
CA THR A 204 -4.02 -9.23 -23.65
C THR A 204 -3.73 -8.66 -22.26
N ILE A 205 -2.78 -7.72 -22.16
CA ILE A 205 -2.47 -7.01 -20.91
C ILE A 205 -3.72 -6.29 -20.38
N GLY A 206 -4.45 -5.59 -21.26
CA GLY A 206 -5.71 -4.93 -20.91
C GLY A 206 -6.77 -5.93 -20.43
N ALA A 207 -6.92 -7.08 -21.11
CA ALA A 207 -7.86 -8.13 -20.72
C ALA A 207 -7.50 -8.72 -19.32
N VAL A 208 -6.23 -9.07 -19.08
CA VAL A 208 -5.76 -9.58 -17.79
C VAL A 208 -6.04 -8.57 -16.67
N GLY A 209 -5.69 -7.30 -16.89
CA GLY A 209 -5.93 -6.22 -15.91
C GLY A 209 -7.41 -6.06 -15.60
N THR A 210 -8.27 -5.96 -16.62
CA THR A 210 -9.72 -5.78 -16.45
C THR A 210 -10.35 -6.97 -15.72
N ARG A 211 -9.99 -8.20 -16.10
CA ARG A 211 -10.50 -9.43 -15.45
C ARG A 211 -10.00 -9.54 -14.02
N GLY A 212 -8.76 -9.13 -13.75
CA GLY A 212 -8.21 -9.06 -12.41
C GLY A 212 -8.95 -8.06 -11.52
N VAL A 213 -9.23 -6.86 -12.01
CA VAL A 213 -10.05 -5.89 -11.26
C VAL A 213 -11.46 -6.41 -11.02
N ALA A 214 -12.08 -7.13 -11.97
CA ALA A 214 -13.37 -7.77 -11.78
C ALA A 214 -13.33 -8.85 -10.69
N GLU A 215 -12.25 -9.63 -10.60
CA GLU A 215 -12.00 -10.60 -9.53
C GLU A 215 -11.84 -9.90 -8.18
N ALA A 216 -11.00 -8.88 -8.10
CA ALA A 216 -10.79 -8.08 -6.90
C ALA A 216 -12.10 -7.46 -6.38
N ARG A 217 -12.93 -6.90 -7.28
CA ARG A 217 -14.28 -6.38 -6.93
C ARG A 217 -15.20 -7.47 -6.37
N ARG A 218 -15.16 -8.69 -6.91
CA ARG A 218 -15.97 -9.80 -6.43
C ARG A 218 -15.58 -10.21 -5.02
N ILE A 219 -14.29 -10.33 -4.75
CA ILE A 219 -13.74 -10.63 -3.43
C ILE A 219 -14.08 -9.51 -2.45
N GLY A 220 -13.79 -8.26 -2.83
CA GLY A 220 -14.08 -7.09 -1.99
C GLY A 220 -15.54 -6.96 -1.62
N ARG A 221 -16.45 -7.19 -2.59
CA ARG A 221 -17.91 -7.21 -2.32
C ARG A 221 -18.30 -8.27 -1.31
N ALA A 222 -17.73 -9.47 -1.40
CA ALA A 222 -18.00 -10.55 -0.43
C ALA A 222 -17.54 -10.19 0.99
N LEU A 223 -16.57 -9.28 1.10
CA LEU A 223 -16.01 -8.76 2.36
C LEU A 223 -16.62 -7.41 2.78
N GLY A 224 -17.67 -6.93 2.11
CA GLY A 224 -18.39 -5.70 2.44
C GLY A 224 -17.80 -4.40 1.91
N ALA A 225 -16.78 -4.46 1.04
CA ALA A 225 -16.22 -3.29 0.37
C ALA A 225 -17.15 -2.75 -0.72
N LYS A 226 -17.10 -1.44 -0.97
CA LYS A 226 -17.85 -0.80 -2.05
C LYS A 226 -17.20 -1.11 -3.41
N PRO A 227 -17.93 -1.68 -4.39
CA PRO A 227 -17.35 -2.03 -5.70
C PRO A 227 -16.71 -0.85 -6.45
N ALA A 228 -17.20 0.37 -6.24
CA ALA A 228 -16.66 1.58 -6.87
C ALA A 228 -15.22 1.88 -6.41
N THR A 229 -14.82 1.49 -5.20
CA THR A 229 -13.48 1.71 -4.66
C THR A 229 -12.41 1.07 -5.54
N PHE A 230 -12.70 -0.06 -6.17
CA PHE A 230 -11.76 -0.78 -7.04
C PHE A 230 -11.55 -0.12 -8.41
N ALA A 231 -12.42 0.78 -8.82
CA ALA A 231 -12.22 1.62 -10.02
C ALA A 231 -11.35 2.87 -9.74
N GLY A 232 -11.00 3.11 -8.47
CA GLY A 232 -10.23 4.26 -8.03
C GLY A 232 -8.72 4.02 -8.00
N LEU A 233 -8.03 4.97 -7.34
CA LEU A 233 -6.56 4.99 -7.25
C LEU A 233 -5.97 3.76 -6.57
N ALA A 234 -6.64 3.20 -5.54
CA ALA A 234 -6.12 2.08 -4.75
C ALA A 234 -5.99 0.77 -5.54
N CYS A 235 -6.74 0.59 -6.64
CA CYS A 235 -6.67 -0.62 -7.47
C CYS A 235 -6.41 -0.27 -8.93
N PHE A 236 -7.42 0.23 -9.66
CA PHE A 236 -7.28 0.47 -11.10
C PHE A 236 -6.19 1.48 -11.42
N GLY A 237 -6.09 2.57 -10.67
CA GLY A 237 -5.04 3.59 -10.87
C GLY A 237 -3.63 3.03 -10.65
N ASP A 238 -3.43 2.23 -9.60
CA ASP A 238 -2.13 1.60 -9.30
C ASP A 238 -1.76 0.52 -10.32
N LEU A 239 -2.76 -0.26 -10.79
CA LEU A 239 -2.58 -1.24 -11.86
C LEU A 239 -2.20 -0.57 -13.19
N LEU A 240 -2.83 0.56 -13.53
CA LEU A 240 -2.52 1.32 -14.75
C LEU A 240 -1.11 1.91 -14.71
N ALA A 241 -0.70 2.47 -13.56
CA ALA A 241 0.66 2.94 -13.36
C ALA A 241 1.68 1.81 -13.55
N ALA A 242 1.38 0.64 -13.04
CA ALA A 242 2.23 -0.54 -13.19
C ALA A 242 2.33 -1.04 -14.63
N ALA A 243 1.23 -1.01 -15.38
CA ALA A 243 1.20 -1.38 -16.80
C ALA A 243 2.06 -0.43 -17.66
N SER A 244 2.20 0.83 -17.24
CA SER A 244 3.00 1.85 -17.92
C SER A 244 4.51 1.75 -17.63
N GLY A 245 4.94 0.79 -16.85
CA GLY A 245 6.33 0.55 -16.46
C GLY A 245 6.62 1.06 -15.04
N SER A 246 6.70 0.17 -14.08
CA SER A 246 7.09 0.49 -12.72
C SER A 246 8.00 -0.58 -12.13
N ASP A 247 8.93 -0.16 -11.27
CA ASP A 247 9.88 -1.04 -10.59
C ASP A 247 9.28 -1.62 -9.29
N ARG A 248 8.10 -2.22 -9.42
CA ARG A 248 7.44 -2.87 -8.29
C ARG A 248 7.99 -4.28 -8.08
N PRO A 249 8.27 -4.68 -6.84
CA PRO A 249 8.74 -6.04 -6.53
C PRO A 249 7.82 -7.14 -7.06
N GLU A 250 6.50 -6.92 -7.03
CA GLU A 250 5.51 -7.86 -7.54
C GLU A 250 5.66 -8.09 -9.06
N ILE A 251 5.93 -7.01 -9.81
CA ILE A 251 6.14 -7.10 -11.27
C ILE A 251 7.42 -7.86 -11.57
N GLU A 252 8.52 -7.57 -10.84
CA GLU A 252 9.78 -8.29 -11.01
C GLU A 252 9.65 -9.78 -10.67
N LEU A 253 8.89 -10.10 -9.61
CA LEU A 253 8.59 -11.49 -9.28
C LEU A 253 7.82 -12.19 -10.42
N GLY A 254 6.79 -11.54 -10.94
CA GLY A 254 6.02 -12.09 -12.07
C GLY A 254 6.88 -12.32 -13.31
N ARG A 255 7.79 -11.40 -13.64
CA ARG A 255 8.76 -11.56 -14.73
C ARG A 255 9.71 -12.72 -14.50
N ALA A 256 10.27 -12.84 -13.30
CA ALA A 256 11.20 -13.91 -12.95
C ALA A 256 10.55 -15.30 -13.00
N LEU A 257 9.31 -15.43 -12.55
CA LEU A 257 8.53 -16.67 -12.68
C LEU A 257 8.26 -17.01 -14.14
N ALA A 258 7.96 -16.02 -14.97
CA ALA A 258 7.77 -16.21 -16.42
C ALA A 258 9.06 -16.62 -17.15
N GLU A 259 10.23 -16.28 -16.62
CA GLU A 259 11.55 -16.74 -17.08
C GLU A 259 11.86 -18.20 -16.70
N GLY A 260 10.98 -18.85 -15.95
CA GLY A 260 11.16 -20.22 -15.48
C GLY A 260 12.06 -20.33 -14.24
N MET A 261 12.31 -19.22 -13.53
CA MET A 261 13.03 -19.29 -12.25
C MET A 261 12.21 -20.06 -11.21
N THR A 262 12.90 -20.78 -10.34
CA THR A 262 12.22 -21.39 -9.18
C THR A 262 11.59 -20.30 -8.31
N PRO A 263 10.45 -20.57 -7.64
CA PRO A 263 9.80 -19.57 -6.79
C PRO A 263 10.72 -18.93 -5.76
N LYS A 264 11.60 -19.72 -5.13
CA LYS A 264 12.59 -19.23 -4.17
C LYS A 264 13.60 -18.25 -4.79
N ALA A 265 14.12 -18.57 -5.96
CA ALA A 265 15.08 -17.71 -6.67
C ALA A 265 14.40 -16.43 -7.17
N ALA A 266 13.19 -16.53 -7.72
CA ALA A 266 12.38 -15.41 -8.17
C ALA A 266 12.06 -14.43 -7.02
N MET A 267 11.65 -14.96 -5.86
CA MET A 267 11.41 -14.17 -4.64
C MET A 267 12.66 -13.41 -4.19
N LEU A 268 13.83 -14.08 -4.20
CA LEU A 268 15.08 -13.45 -3.80
C LEU A 268 15.47 -12.33 -4.76
N LYS A 269 15.35 -12.56 -6.08
CA LYS A 269 15.59 -11.56 -7.13
C LYS A 269 14.71 -10.34 -6.98
N ALA A 270 13.44 -10.53 -6.63
CA ALA A 270 12.46 -9.46 -6.47
C ALA A 270 12.51 -8.73 -5.12
N GLY A 271 13.49 -9.04 -4.25
CA GLY A 271 13.68 -8.36 -2.96
C GLY A 271 13.20 -9.13 -1.72
N GLY A 272 12.76 -10.37 -1.87
CA GLY A 272 12.59 -11.35 -0.80
C GLY A 272 11.30 -11.27 0.03
N ASN A 273 10.62 -10.13 0.08
CA ASN A 273 9.40 -9.97 0.87
C ASN A 273 8.30 -9.29 0.04
N ILE A 274 7.46 -10.09 -0.58
CA ILE A 274 6.39 -9.63 -1.46
C ILE A 274 5.06 -10.08 -0.88
N GLU A 275 4.31 -9.14 -0.29
CA GLU A 275 3.02 -9.41 0.36
C GLU A 275 1.99 -10.02 -0.62
N GLY A 276 2.05 -9.64 -1.90
CA GLY A 276 1.16 -10.16 -2.94
C GLY A 276 1.18 -11.68 -3.11
N VAL A 277 2.27 -12.35 -2.74
CA VAL A 277 2.38 -13.83 -2.75
C VAL A 277 1.47 -14.45 -1.69
N GLU A 278 1.56 -13.98 -0.47
CA GLU A 278 0.73 -14.47 0.62
C GLU A 278 -0.74 -14.08 0.41
N VAL A 279 -0.98 -12.90 -0.15
CA VAL A 279 -2.33 -12.47 -0.55
C VAL A 279 -2.92 -13.44 -1.58
N ALA A 280 -2.16 -13.87 -2.61
CA ALA A 280 -2.63 -14.81 -3.61
C ALA A 280 -3.06 -16.14 -2.98
N ARG A 281 -2.21 -16.71 -2.10
CA ARG A 281 -2.51 -17.96 -1.39
C ARG A 281 -3.81 -17.83 -0.57
N ARG A 282 -3.89 -16.80 0.29
CA ARG A 282 -5.05 -16.59 1.16
C ARG A 282 -6.33 -16.36 0.39
N VAL A 283 -6.26 -15.59 -0.69
CA VAL A 283 -7.42 -15.31 -1.56
C VAL A 283 -7.92 -16.58 -2.25
N SER A 284 -7.02 -17.41 -2.77
CA SER A 284 -7.36 -18.70 -3.37
C SER A 284 -8.06 -19.62 -2.35
N GLU A 285 -7.45 -19.82 -1.19
CA GLU A 285 -8.00 -20.66 -0.12
C GLU A 285 -9.33 -20.11 0.44
N PHE A 286 -9.48 -18.78 0.57
CA PHE A 286 -10.74 -18.15 0.96
C PHE A 286 -11.82 -18.35 -0.10
N GLY A 287 -11.46 -18.23 -1.39
CA GLY A 287 -12.36 -18.46 -2.50
C GLY A 287 -12.93 -19.87 -2.47
N ASP A 288 -12.09 -20.87 -2.30
CA ASP A 288 -12.48 -22.29 -2.20
C ASP A 288 -13.44 -22.53 -1.02
N ARG A 289 -13.12 -22.01 0.17
CA ARG A 289 -13.96 -22.17 1.36
C ARG A 289 -15.33 -21.49 1.23
N ARG A 290 -15.40 -20.37 0.51
CA ARG A 290 -16.62 -19.54 0.39
C ARG A 290 -17.36 -19.71 -0.92
N GLY A 291 -16.90 -20.57 -1.83
CA GLY A 291 -17.48 -20.75 -3.17
C GLY A 291 -17.38 -19.49 -4.04
N ILE A 292 -16.33 -18.68 -3.83
CA ILE A 292 -16.07 -17.47 -4.62
C ILE A 292 -15.01 -17.80 -5.66
N ARG A 293 -15.31 -17.54 -6.93
CA ARG A 293 -14.35 -17.80 -8.01
C ARG A 293 -13.17 -16.82 -7.98
N THR A 294 -11.95 -17.33 -7.82
CA THR A 294 -10.70 -16.58 -7.69
C THR A 294 -9.62 -17.05 -8.67
N PRO A 295 -9.96 -17.20 -9.96
CA PRO A 295 -9.11 -17.91 -10.92
C PRO A 295 -7.72 -17.31 -11.14
N LEU A 296 -7.56 -16.01 -10.99
CA LEU A 296 -6.26 -15.38 -11.12
C LEU A 296 -5.40 -15.64 -9.87
N ALA A 297 -6.01 -15.53 -8.69
CA ALA A 297 -5.37 -15.85 -7.42
C ALA A 297 -4.95 -17.33 -7.38
N ASP A 298 -5.81 -18.24 -7.85
CA ASP A 298 -5.55 -19.69 -7.89
C ASP A 298 -4.30 -20.00 -8.74
N VAL A 299 -4.25 -19.46 -9.96
CA VAL A 299 -3.12 -19.68 -10.88
C VAL A 299 -1.83 -19.11 -10.27
N ILE A 300 -1.88 -17.91 -9.66
CA ILE A 300 -0.69 -17.30 -9.06
C ILE A 300 -0.23 -18.10 -7.84
N ALA A 301 -1.16 -18.55 -6.98
CA ALA A 301 -0.83 -19.35 -5.81
C ALA A 301 -0.14 -20.66 -6.21
N GLU A 302 -0.64 -21.38 -7.23
CA GLU A 302 -0.04 -22.60 -7.76
C GLU A 302 1.34 -22.34 -8.38
N MET A 303 1.50 -21.24 -9.14
CA MET A 303 2.79 -20.87 -9.73
C MET A 303 3.85 -20.53 -8.67
N VAL A 304 3.48 -19.82 -7.63
CA VAL A 304 4.39 -19.44 -6.53
C VAL A 304 4.77 -20.66 -5.68
N LYS A 305 3.90 -21.67 -5.59
CA LYS A 305 4.23 -22.97 -4.98
C LYS A 305 5.13 -23.83 -5.87
N GLY A 306 5.23 -23.51 -7.18
CA GLY A 306 5.96 -24.31 -8.15
C GLY A 306 5.17 -25.50 -8.70
N GLU A 307 3.88 -25.54 -8.45
CA GLU A 307 2.95 -26.61 -8.89
C GLU A 307 2.45 -26.40 -10.31
N LEU A 308 2.57 -25.18 -10.84
CA LEU A 308 2.07 -24.79 -12.16
C LEU A 308 3.14 -24.01 -12.92
N THR A 309 3.36 -24.40 -14.19
CA THR A 309 4.23 -23.61 -15.06
C THR A 309 3.48 -22.40 -15.61
N ALA A 310 4.23 -21.43 -16.07
CA ALA A 310 3.74 -20.24 -16.74
C ALA A 310 2.77 -20.55 -17.90
N ALA A 311 3.16 -21.49 -18.78
CA ALA A 311 2.35 -21.89 -19.93
C ALA A 311 1.05 -22.59 -19.50
N ASP A 312 1.13 -23.42 -18.47
CA ASP A 312 -0.05 -24.10 -17.92
C ASP A 312 -1.02 -23.14 -17.27
N GLY A 313 -0.51 -22.12 -16.56
CA GLY A 313 -1.32 -21.07 -15.97
C GLY A 313 -2.15 -20.32 -17.03
N VAL A 314 -1.53 -19.93 -18.13
CA VAL A 314 -2.25 -19.30 -19.25
C VAL A 314 -3.31 -20.26 -19.83
N ARG A 315 -2.97 -21.54 -20.06
CA ARG A 315 -3.93 -22.52 -20.56
C ARG A 315 -5.11 -22.70 -19.61
N LYS A 316 -4.85 -22.79 -18.31
CA LYS A 316 -5.87 -22.91 -17.26
C LYS A 316 -6.83 -21.71 -17.26
N LEU A 317 -6.31 -20.48 -17.41
CA LEU A 317 -7.13 -19.29 -17.51
C LEU A 317 -7.96 -19.24 -18.81
N MET A 318 -7.41 -19.67 -19.93
CA MET A 318 -8.10 -19.64 -21.23
C MET A 318 -9.11 -20.77 -21.41
N ALA A 319 -8.96 -21.89 -20.73
CA ALA A 319 -9.87 -23.05 -20.82
C ALA A 319 -11.18 -22.86 -20.02
N ARG A 320 -11.33 -21.74 -19.31
CA ARG A 320 -12.49 -21.47 -18.46
C ARG A 320 -13.73 -21.09 -19.28
N ASP A 321 -14.90 -21.45 -18.76
CA ASP A 321 -16.16 -21.00 -19.33
C ASP A 321 -16.25 -19.48 -19.40
N VAL A 322 -16.69 -18.97 -20.55
CA VAL A 322 -16.91 -17.53 -20.77
C VAL A 322 -18.20 -17.12 -20.07
N GLY A 323 -18.07 -16.33 -19.02
CA GLY A 323 -19.20 -15.71 -18.34
C GLY A 323 -19.64 -14.39 -18.98
N ARG A 324 -20.69 -13.77 -18.43
CA ARG A 324 -21.08 -12.38 -18.75
C ARG A 324 -20.16 -11.41 -18.01
N GLU A 325 -19.84 -10.30 -18.66
CA GLU A 325 -19.10 -9.20 -18.05
C GLU A 325 -20.00 -8.33 -17.15
#